data_5b1bda2a63ebdf33e0665f5706c85ac9
#
_entry.id   5b1bda2a63ebdf33e0665f5706c85ac9
#
_cell.length_a   1.000
_cell.length_b   1.000
_cell.length_c   1.000
_cell.angle_alpha   90.00
_cell.angle_beta   90.00
_cell.angle_gamma   90.00
#
_symmetry.space_group_name_H-M   'P 1'
#
loop_
_entity.id
_entity.type
_entity.pdbx_description
1 polymer ?
#
loop_
_entity_poly.entity_id
_entity_poly.type
_entity_poly.pdbx_seq_one_letter_code
_entity_poly.pdbx_strand_id
1 'polypeptide(L)'
;DFACYNSYNYEICYEEIPGWDKDFQPEDTQLQRKLAQENNLNISDSEKRQGNIIIETVQFCYQQALENHQVTSGVGLCFPGLKTEKKDGTVLLVNGPRIPDFVLQLRKKKIPIDHIYNDSDCCVIGEIREQSGALRNIQHGIYIGGGTGIADGVVIDGNIADFDEHDNLKRSWELTLPSGVSIESCLAPKCLIDEYNTTNLNNPIISLEALINLAENKHPTADKLITRAVEAMRILIKNRVKYIYNKTGQFCQKIVIGQRLAVALSSGGGKNIFMNKIHSVLSQDIPIFLSTDRRTAALGAAWKAACS
;
A
#
# COMPACT_ATOMS: atom_id res chain seq x y z
N ASP A 1 1.26 17.11 -21.49
CA ASP A 1 2.23 16.14 -22.05
C ASP A 1 2.96 15.45 -20.92
N PHE A 2 2.47 14.26 -20.54
CA PHE A 2 3.05 13.44 -19.46
C PHE A 2 4.15 12.50 -19.94
N ALA A 3 4.82 12.84 -21.01
CA ALA A 3 5.93 12.08 -21.59
C ALA A 3 7.19 12.00 -20.70
N CYS A 4 7.18 12.69 -19.54
CA CYS A 4 8.34 12.76 -18.64
C CYS A 4 8.32 11.70 -17.53
N TYR A 5 7.31 10.81 -17.48
CA TYR A 5 7.24 9.76 -16.47
C TYR A 5 7.95 8.51 -16.98
N ASN A 6 9.23 8.54 -16.99
CA ASN A 6 9.99 7.30 -17.07
C ASN A 6 10.25 6.83 -15.64
N SER A 7 9.40 5.94 -15.13
CA SER A 7 9.74 5.20 -13.92
C SER A 7 10.76 4.15 -14.31
N TYR A 8 12.00 4.36 -13.93
CA TYR A 8 13.03 3.36 -14.04
C TYR A 8 12.93 2.45 -12.84
N ASN A 9 12.84 1.14 -13.06
CA ASN A 9 12.82 0.15 -11.99
C ASN A 9 14.23 0.04 -11.40
N TYR A 10 14.46 0.74 -10.30
CA TYR A 10 15.53 0.41 -9.37
C TYR A 10 14.86 -0.31 -8.19
N GLU A 11 14.77 -1.62 -8.23
CA GLU A 11 14.48 -2.41 -7.05
C GLU A 11 15.74 -2.48 -6.19
N ILE A 12 15.80 -1.67 -5.14
CA ILE A 12 16.80 -1.82 -4.10
C ILE A 12 16.18 -2.72 -3.03
N CYS A 13 16.74 -3.92 -2.86
CA CYS A 13 16.39 -4.75 -1.73
C CYS A 13 16.97 -4.13 -0.46
N TYR A 14 16.16 -3.88 0.56
CA TYR A 14 16.63 -3.32 1.85
C TYR A 14 17.73 -4.15 2.49
N GLU A 15 17.75 -5.46 2.25
CA GLU A 15 18.80 -6.37 2.75
C GLU A 15 20.17 -6.09 2.15
N GLU A 16 20.23 -5.39 1.01
CA GLU A 16 21.45 -5.05 0.28
C GLU A 16 21.93 -3.63 0.60
N ILE A 17 21.16 -2.83 1.35
CA ILE A 17 21.57 -1.48 1.72
C ILE A 17 22.66 -1.54 2.77
N PRO A 18 23.87 -1.00 2.51
CA PRO A 18 24.94 -0.98 3.48
C PRO A 18 24.53 -0.30 4.80
N GLY A 19 24.76 -0.97 5.92
CA GLY A 19 24.44 -0.43 7.24
C GLY A 19 22.99 -0.61 7.69
N TRP A 20 22.09 -1.20 6.86
CA TRP A 20 20.76 -1.56 7.31
C TRP A 20 20.81 -2.62 8.40
N ASP A 21 20.22 -2.31 9.55
CA ASP A 21 20.09 -3.24 10.66
C ASP A 21 18.86 -4.12 10.47
N LYS A 22 19.10 -5.40 10.16
CA LYS A 22 18.02 -6.38 9.94
C LYS A 22 17.21 -6.68 11.21
N ASP A 23 17.81 -6.46 12.36
CA ASP A 23 17.22 -6.70 13.67
C ASP A 23 16.60 -5.43 14.26
N PHE A 24 16.59 -4.32 13.50
CA PHE A 24 15.96 -3.07 13.92
C PHE A 24 14.51 -3.30 14.29
N GLN A 25 14.14 -2.93 15.50
CA GLN A 25 12.77 -2.95 15.99
C GLN A 25 12.27 -1.50 16.12
N PRO A 26 11.21 -1.14 15.39
CA PRO A 26 10.56 0.17 15.60
C PRO A 26 9.97 0.26 17.00
N GLU A 27 9.81 1.48 17.48
CA GLU A 27 9.05 1.74 18.71
C GLU A 27 7.64 1.18 18.63
N ASP A 28 7.07 0.83 19.78
CA ASP A 28 5.70 0.33 19.84
C ASP A 28 4.70 1.30 19.18
N THR A 29 3.78 0.76 18.38
CA THR A 29 2.83 1.56 17.59
C THR A 29 1.91 2.43 18.45
N GLN A 30 1.55 1.99 19.66
CA GLN A 30 0.72 2.79 20.57
C GLN A 30 1.55 3.96 21.14
N LEU A 31 2.82 3.71 21.46
CA LEU A 31 3.73 4.76 21.87
C LEU A 31 3.95 5.77 20.75
N GLN A 32 4.23 5.31 19.52
CA GLN A 32 4.37 6.21 18.36
C GLN A 32 3.11 7.08 18.17
N ARG A 33 1.91 6.51 18.31
CA ARG A 33 0.64 7.24 18.22
C ARG A 33 0.50 8.32 19.29
N LYS A 34 0.83 7.97 20.54
CA LYS A 34 0.82 8.90 21.66
C LYS A 34 1.78 10.06 21.41
N LEU A 35 3.02 9.75 21.02
CA LEU A 35 4.03 10.77 20.71
C LEU A 35 3.58 11.70 19.58
N ALA A 36 2.97 11.17 18.53
CA ALA A 36 2.43 11.95 17.43
C ALA A 36 1.29 12.89 17.91
N GLN A 37 0.36 12.41 18.74
CA GLN A 37 -0.72 13.22 19.32
C GLN A 37 -0.20 14.34 20.23
N GLU A 38 0.88 14.09 20.95
CA GLU A 38 1.55 15.08 21.82
C GLU A 38 2.47 16.04 21.03
N ASN A 39 2.52 15.91 19.69
CA ASN A 39 3.46 16.60 18.81
C ASN A 39 4.92 16.42 19.24
N ASN A 40 5.23 15.28 19.85
CA ASN A 40 6.57 14.90 20.25
C ASN A 40 7.26 14.16 19.09
N LEU A 41 8.09 14.88 18.36
CA LEU A 41 8.80 14.37 17.18
C LEU A 41 10.18 13.77 17.52
N ASN A 42 10.48 13.56 18.79
CA ASN A 42 11.74 12.93 19.19
C ASN A 42 11.76 11.46 18.72
N ILE A 43 12.91 11.08 18.18
CA ILE A 43 13.20 9.72 17.72
C ILE A 43 14.44 9.18 18.41
N SER A 44 14.53 7.87 18.58
CA SER A 44 15.71 7.22 19.16
C SER A 44 16.92 7.31 18.22
N ASP A 45 18.12 7.17 18.76
CA ASP A 45 19.34 7.16 17.96
C ASP A 45 19.34 5.98 16.96
N SER A 46 18.69 4.87 17.29
CA SER A 46 18.52 3.73 16.39
C SER A 46 17.62 4.10 15.22
N GLU A 47 16.44 4.69 15.47
CA GLU A 47 15.55 5.19 14.41
C GLU A 47 16.26 6.22 13.52
N LYS A 48 17.04 7.13 14.13
CA LYS A 48 17.79 8.16 13.39
C LYS A 48 18.83 7.53 12.46
N ARG A 49 19.57 6.52 12.91
CA ARG A 49 20.52 5.81 12.06
C ARG A 49 19.84 5.12 10.89
N GLN A 50 18.75 4.39 11.14
CA GLN A 50 18.00 3.71 10.08
C GLN A 50 17.32 4.69 9.12
N GLY A 51 16.78 5.79 9.66
CA GLY A 51 16.21 6.89 8.85
C GLY A 51 17.23 7.53 7.92
N ASN A 52 18.46 7.74 8.39
CA ASN A 52 19.54 8.29 7.56
C ASN A 52 19.89 7.36 6.40
N ILE A 53 19.88 6.04 6.60
CA ILE A 53 20.11 5.07 5.52
C ILE A 53 19.05 5.20 4.43
N ILE A 54 17.77 5.36 4.83
CA ILE A 54 16.68 5.60 3.87
C ILE A 54 16.91 6.91 3.09
N ILE A 55 17.29 7.99 3.78
CA ILE A 55 17.58 9.28 3.17
C ILE A 55 18.73 9.19 2.17
N GLU A 56 19.80 8.49 2.52
CA GLU A 56 20.96 8.26 1.64
C GLU A 56 20.61 7.39 0.44
N THR A 57 19.75 6.39 0.63
CA THR A 57 19.22 5.56 -0.46
C THR A 57 18.40 6.39 -1.45
N VAL A 58 17.52 7.26 -0.94
CA VAL A 58 16.76 8.19 -1.82
C VAL A 58 17.69 9.12 -2.58
N GLN A 59 18.73 9.64 -1.91
CA GLN A 59 19.75 10.47 -2.56
C GLN A 59 20.50 9.70 -3.67
N PHE A 60 20.89 8.47 -3.41
CA PHE A 60 21.55 7.62 -4.41
C PHE A 60 20.65 7.39 -5.61
N CYS A 61 19.39 7.00 -5.40
CA CYS A 61 18.43 6.81 -6.48
C CYS A 61 18.22 8.09 -7.31
N TYR A 62 18.15 9.24 -6.64
CA TYR A 62 18.02 10.53 -7.31
C TYR A 62 19.25 10.87 -8.16
N GLN A 63 20.47 10.63 -7.66
CA GLN A 63 21.70 10.81 -8.41
C GLN A 63 21.76 9.91 -9.65
N GLN A 64 21.42 8.64 -9.50
CA GLN A 64 21.32 7.70 -10.63
C GLN A 64 20.30 8.16 -11.67
N ALA A 65 19.18 8.73 -11.23
CA ALA A 65 18.20 9.29 -12.16
C ALA A 65 18.74 10.52 -12.91
N LEU A 66 19.49 11.40 -12.25
CA LEU A 66 20.13 12.55 -12.88
C LEU A 66 21.19 12.15 -13.90
N GLU A 67 22.01 11.14 -13.61
CA GLU A 67 23.07 10.65 -14.49
C GLU A 67 22.51 9.99 -15.75
N ASN A 68 21.42 9.26 -15.62
CA ASN A 68 20.86 8.47 -16.71
C ASN A 68 19.73 9.20 -17.47
N HIS A 69 19.16 10.26 -16.90
CA HIS A 69 17.96 10.94 -17.43
C HIS A 69 17.99 12.43 -17.15
N GLN A 70 17.30 13.19 -17.97
CA GLN A 70 17.04 14.61 -17.68
C GLN A 70 15.90 14.73 -16.66
N VAL A 71 16.25 14.99 -15.42
CA VAL A 71 15.28 15.34 -14.38
C VAL A 71 15.08 16.86 -14.42
N THR A 72 13.93 17.30 -14.90
CA THR A 72 13.66 18.73 -15.15
C THR A 72 12.71 19.38 -14.16
N SER A 73 12.06 18.59 -13.32
CA SER A 73 11.03 19.03 -12.35
C SER A 73 11.19 18.32 -11.01
N GLY A 74 10.30 18.56 -10.08
CA GLY A 74 10.34 18.00 -8.72
C GLY A 74 10.38 16.48 -8.64
N VAL A 75 10.65 15.98 -7.46
CA VAL A 75 10.67 14.55 -7.12
C VAL A 75 9.40 14.18 -6.36
N GLY A 76 8.68 13.19 -6.85
CA GLY A 76 7.59 12.56 -6.12
C GLY A 76 8.09 11.38 -5.28
N LEU A 77 7.86 11.43 -3.98
CA LEU A 77 8.18 10.35 -3.05
C LEU A 77 6.92 9.90 -2.32
N CYS A 78 6.57 8.64 -2.46
CA CYS A 78 5.60 8.01 -1.55
C CYS A 78 6.32 7.18 -0.50
N PHE A 79 5.78 7.21 0.71
CA PHE A 79 6.33 6.48 1.83
C PHE A 79 5.19 5.98 2.73
N PRO A 80 5.28 4.80 3.34
CA PRO A 80 4.24 4.29 4.22
C PRO A 80 4.15 5.06 5.55
N GLY A 81 3.12 4.79 6.33
CA GLY A 81 2.93 5.31 7.67
C GLY A 81 2.23 6.68 7.73
N LEU A 82 1.97 7.13 8.97
CA LEU A 82 1.31 8.40 9.23
C LEU A 82 2.29 9.57 9.01
N LYS A 83 1.83 10.56 8.26
CA LYS A 83 2.60 11.76 7.98
C LYS A 83 2.41 12.83 9.07
N THR A 84 3.35 13.77 9.14
CA THR A 84 3.14 15.07 9.80
C THR A 84 1.99 15.82 9.15
N GLU A 85 1.41 16.81 9.85
CA GLU A 85 0.36 17.67 9.27
C GLU A 85 0.81 18.36 7.98
N LYS A 86 2.10 18.74 7.90
CA LYS A 86 2.69 19.37 6.71
C LYS A 86 3.06 18.38 5.60
N LYS A 87 2.88 17.08 5.82
CA LYS A 87 3.30 16.01 4.90
C LYS A 87 4.80 16.06 4.57
N ASP A 88 5.61 16.53 5.51
CA ASP A 88 7.07 16.71 5.38
C ASP A 88 7.88 15.64 6.13
N GLY A 89 7.21 14.74 6.86
CA GLY A 89 7.85 13.65 7.57
C GLY A 89 6.89 12.52 7.91
N THR A 90 7.40 11.46 8.52
CA THR A 90 6.64 10.30 8.99
C THR A 90 6.77 10.16 10.49
N VAL A 91 5.63 10.19 11.20
CA VAL A 91 5.54 10.18 12.67
C VAL A 91 5.08 8.85 13.24
N LEU A 92 4.57 7.95 12.41
CA LEU A 92 4.23 6.59 12.77
C LEU A 92 4.57 5.66 11.61
N LEU A 93 5.39 4.65 11.89
CA LEU A 93 5.75 3.61 10.91
C LEU A 93 5.89 2.26 11.62
N VAL A 94 5.07 1.29 11.24
CA VAL A 94 4.98 -0.02 11.92
C VAL A 94 6.23 -0.88 11.71
N ASN A 95 6.84 -0.82 10.52
CA ASN A 95 7.93 -1.71 10.12
C ASN A 95 9.19 -0.94 9.68
N GLY A 96 9.44 0.21 10.30
CA GLY A 96 10.61 1.01 9.97
C GLY A 96 10.78 2.21 10.90
N PRO A 97 11.84 3.01 10.71
CA PRO A 97 12.10 4.18 11.50
C PRO A 97 11.13 5.32 11.17
N ARG A 98 10.70 6.06 12.17
CA ARG A 98 10.08 7.37 11.97
C ARG A 98 11.12 8.35 11.43
N ILE A 99 10.71 9.22 10.53
CA ILE A 99 11.57 10.29 9.95
C ILE A 99 10.76 11.58 9.94
N PRO A 100 10.62 12.26 11.07
CA PRO A 100 9.73 13.42 11.18
C PRO A 100 10.13 14.62 10.32
N ASP A 101 11.42 14.74 9.98
CA ASP A 101 12.01 15.83 9.18
C ASP A 101 12.49 15.37 7.79
N PHE A 102 11.85 14.37 7.22
CA PHE A 102 12.30 13.68 6.01
C PHE A 102 12.53 14.64 4.83
N VAL A 103 11.54 15.46 4.49
CA VAL A 103 11.65 16.44 3.41
C VAL A 103 12.79 17.44 3.66
N LEU A 104 12.93 17.90 4.90
CA LEU A 104 14.02 18.80 5.27
C LEU A 104 15.40 18.17 5.03
N GLN A 105 15.57 16.89 5.39
CA GLN A 105 16.83 16.17 5.17
C GLN A 105 17.11 15.95 3.67
N LEU A 106 16.08 15.61 2.88
CA LEU A 106 16.22 15.45 1.43
C LEU A 106 16.55 16.79 0.75
N ARG A 107 15.96 17.90 1.17
CA ARG A 107 16.28 19.24 0.67
C ARG A 107 17.72 19.67 1.00
N LYS A 108 18.25 19.32 2.17
CA LYS A 108 19.67 19.52 2.51
C LYS A 108 20.61 18.79 1.52
N LYS A 109 20.16 17.67 0.97
CA LYS A 109 20.84 16.90 -0.07
C LYS A 109 20.53 17.39 -1.50
N LYS A 110 19.90 18.58 -1.61
CA LYS A 110 19.54 19.24 -2.90
C LYS A 110 18.54 18.43 -3.75
N ILE A 111 17.71 17.61 -3.14
CA ILE A 111 16.62 16.90 -3.82
C ILE A 111 15.41 17.84 -3.84
N PRO A 112 14.84 18.17 -5.04
CA PRO A 112 13.71 19.07 -5.18
C PRO A 112 12.40 18.34 -4.85
N ILE A 113 12.07 18.28 -3.56
CA ILE A 113 10.88 17.60 -3.03
C ILE A 113 10.12 18.54 -2.09
N ASP A 114 8.80 18.57 -2.19
CA ASP A 114 7.95 19.41 -1.36
C ASP A 114 7.20 18.63 -0.29
N HIS A 115 6.72 17.44 -0.64
CA HIS A 115 5.91 16.61 0.24
C HIS A 115 6.25 15.13 0.11
N ILE A 116 5.88 14.35 1.14
CA ILE A 116 5.85 12.90 1.09
C ILE A 116 4.38 12.46 0.96
N TYR A 117 4.09 11.66 -0.05
CA TYR A 117 2.75 11.17 -0.32
C TYR A 117 2.49 9.83 0.37
N ASN A 118 1.22 9.52 0.58
CA ASN A 118 0.81 8.20 1.07
C ASN A 118 0.98 7.18 -0.07
N ASP A 119 1.54 6.02 0.23
CA ASP A 119 1.78 4.94 -0.74
C ASP A 119 0.47 4.38 -1.33
N SER A 120 -0.58 4.24 -0.51
CA SER A 120 -1.89 3.79 -0.99
C SER A 120 -2.51 4.76 -1.98
N ASP A 121 -2.49 6.07 -1.67
CA ASP A 121 -3.01 7.10 -2.58
C ASP A 121 -2.24 7.13 -3.89
N CYS A 122 -0.92 6.98 -3.81
CA CYS A 122 -0.07 6.94 -5.00
C CYS A 122 -0.38 5.72 -5.87
N CYS A 123 -0.64 4.55 -5.30
CA CYS A 123 -1.08 3.40 -6.07
C CYS A 123 -2.37 3.69 -6.84
N VAL A 124 -3.38 4.27 -6.19
CA VAL A 124 -4.65 4.61 -6.85
C VAL A 124 -4.45 5.63 -7.96
N ILE A 125 -3.65 6.67 -7.71
CA ILE A 125 -3.37 7.72 -8.68
C ILE A 125 -2.60 7.16 -9.89
N GLY A 126 -1.64 6.27 -9.66
CA GLY A 126 -0.96 5.56 -10.75
C GLY A 126 -1.96 4.79 -11.61
N GLU A 127 -2.89 4.05 -11.02
CA GLU A 127 -3.93 3.32 -11.76
C GLU A 127 -4.91 4.24 -12.51
N ILE A 128 -5.17 5.45 -12.02
CA ILE A 128 -6.05 6.43 -12.68
C ILE A 128 -5.33 7.13 -13.83
N ARG A 129 -4.06 7.48 -13.64
CA ARG A 129 -3.37 8.46 -14.50
C ARG A 129 -2.44 7.82 -15.53
N GLU A 130 -1.88 6.66 -15.23
CA GLU A 130 -1.00 5.98 -16.16
C GLU A 130 -1.71 5.48 -17.42
N GLN A 131 -0.96 5.40 -18.51
CA GLN A 131 -1.50 4.95 -19.80
C GLN A 131 -1.99 3.50 -19.73
N SER A 132 -1.29 2.65 -18.97
CA SER A 132 -1.64 1.25 -18.71
C SER A 132 -2.49 1.04 -17.46
N GLY A 133 -2.83 2.12 -16.75
CA GLY A 133 -3.54 2.05 -15.48
C GLY A 133 -4.94 1.48 -15.61
N ALA A 134 -5.29 0.54 -14.75
CA ALA A 134 -6.54 -0.20 -14.84
C ALA A 134 -7.78 0.61 -14.44
N LEU A 135 -7.60 1.74 -13.73
CA LEU A 135 -8.65 2.69 -13.37
C LEU A 135 -8.69 3.91 -14.31
N ARG A 136 -7.88 3.91 -15.36
CA ARG A 136 -7.92 4.99 -16.35
C ARG A 136 -9.28 5.05 -17.03
N ASN A 137 -9.85 6.26 -17.13
CA ASN A 137 -11.18 6.53 -17.68
C ASN A 137 -12.34 5.89 -16.89
N ILE A 138 -12.10 5.38 -15.69
CA ILE A 138 -13.13 4.90 -14.77
C ILE A 138 -13.58 6.08 -13.91
N GLN A 139 -14.88 6.36 -13.90
CA GLN A 139 -15.45 7.43 -13.08
C GLN A 139 -15.62 6.98 -11.63
N HIS A 140 -16.09 5.75 -11.41
CA HIS A 140 -16.34 5.19 -10.09
C HIS A 140 -15.72 3.81 -9.97
N GLY A 141 -14.70 3.69 -9.13
CA GLY A 141 -13.94 2.46 -9.00
C GLY A 141 -13.37 2.25 -7.61
N ILE A 142 -12.80 1.07 -7.39
CA ILE A 142 -12.16 0.68 -6.14
C ILE A 142 -10.79 0.12 -6.45
N TYR A 143 -9.79 0.53 -5.68
CA TYR A 143 -8.47 -0.09 -5.63
C TYR A 143 -8.28 -0.78 -4.29
N ILE A 144 -7.70 -1.97 -4.30
CA ILE A 144 -7.33 -2.72 -3.09
C ILE A 144 -5.93 -3.32 -3.31
N GLY A 145 -4.94 -2.74 -2.68
CA GLY A 145 -3.57 -3.26 -2.64
C GLY A 145 -3.30 -3.99 -1.33
N GLY A 146 -2.47 -5.01 -1.38
CA GLY A 146 -2.09 -5.75 -0.16
C GLY A 146 -0.62 -6.12 -0.14
N GLY A 147 0.01 -5.91 0.99
CA GLY A 147 1.39 -6.26 1.27
C GLY A 147 1.59 -6.49 2.77
N THR A 148 2.25 -5.57 3.45
CA THR A 148 2.34 -5.54 4.92
C THR A 148 0.99 -5.22 5.56
N GLY A 149 0.25 -4.27 4.97
CA GLY A 149 -1.13 -3.91 5.31
C GLY A 149 -2.01 -3.95 4.08
N ILE A 150 -3.18 -3.31 4.16
CA ILE A 150 -4.10 -3.10 3.06
C ILE A 150 -4.09 -1.62 2.68
N ALA A 151 -3.68 -1.34 1.44
CA ALA A 151 -3.79 -0.06 0.79
C ALA A 151 -5.07 -0.05 -0.04
N ASP A 152 -6.11 0.66 0.38
CA ASP A 152 -7.32 0.77 -0.40
C ASP A 152 -7.68 2.21 -0.74
N GLY A 153 -8.39 2.40 -1.84
CA GLY A 153 -8.86 3.71 -2.27
C GLY A 153 -10.12 3.62 -3.12
N VAL A 154 -10.86 4.71 -3.11
CA VAL A 154 -12.12 4.87 -3.85
C VAL A 154 -11.94 5.95 -4.89
N VAL A 155 -12.41 5.68 -6.10
CA VAL A 155 -12.43 6.65 -7.20
C VAL A 155 -13.86 7.16 -7.37
N ILE A 156 -14.00 8.48 -7.35
CA ILE A 156 -15.25 9.18 -7.58
C ILE A 156 -15.00 10.28 -8.62
N ASP A 157 -15.81 10.30 -9.67
CA ASP A 157 -15.69 11.25 -10.79
C ASP A 157 -14.26 11.29 -11.38
N GLY A 158 -13.64 10.11 -11.48
CA GLY A 158 -12.29 9.95 -12.02
C GLY A 158 -11.15 10.45 -11.13
N ASN A 159 -11.43 10.77 -9.86
CA ASN A 159 -10.45 11.23 -8.87
C ASN A 159 -10.47 10.35 -7.62
N ILE A 160 -9.35 10.32 -6.91
CA ILE A 160 -9.29 9.62 -5.63
C ILE A 160 -10.10 10.38 -4.57
N ALA A 161 -10.94 9.68 -3.82
CA ALA A 161 -11.63 10.24 -2.66
C ALA A 161 -10.66 10.31 -1.47
N ASP A 162 -10.59 11.47 -0.82
CA ASP A 162 -9.78 11.65 0.40
C ASP A 162 -10.51 11.03 1.59
N PHE A 163 -9.86 10.08 2.26
CA PHE A 163 -10.42 9.44 3.45
C PHE A 163 -10.55 10.38 4.64
N ASP A 164 -9.71 11.40 4.70
CA ASP A 164 -9.69 12.35 5.82
C ASP A 164 -10.76 13.45 5.67
N GLU A 165 -11.28 13.66 4.45
CA GLU A 165 -12.38 14.59 4.18
C GLU A 165 -13.79 13.96 4.30
N HIS A 166 -13.86 12.63 4.54
CA HIS A 166 -15.11 11.88 4.48
C HIS A 166 -15.29 10.96 5.69
N ASP A 167 -15.95 11.45 6.75
CA ASP A 167 -16.22 10.72 8.01
C ASP A 167 -16.85 9.33 7.84
N ASN A 168 -17.55 9.09 6.74
CA ASN A 168 -18.20 7.81 6.44
C ASN A 168 -17.31 6.83 5.65
N LEU A 169 -16.12 7.25 5.24
CA LEU A 169 -15.18 6.43 4.49
C LEU A 169 -14.08 5.88 5.43
N LYS A 170 -14.45 4.87 6.20
CA LYS A 170 -13.51 4.22 7.15
C LYS A 170 -12.39 3.51 6.42
N ARG A 171 -11.18 3.59 6.95
CA ARG A 171 -10.02 2.85 6.45
C ARG A 171 -10.15 1.35 6.73
N SER A 172 -9.41 0.51 6.00
CA SER A 172 -9.48 -0.96 6.14
C SER A 172 -9.25 -1.48 7.56
N TRP A 173 -8.40 -0.80 8.34
CA TRP A 173 -8.14 -1.16 9.75
C TRP A 173 -9.22 -0.72 10.74
N GLU A 174 -10.11 0.20 10.33
CA GLU A 174 -11.25 0.66 11.14
C GLU A 174 -12.51 -0.18 10.89
N LEU A 175 -12.53 -0.93 9.79
CA LEU A 175 -13.58 -1.88 9.48
C LEU A 175 -13.27 -3.23 10.14
N THR A 176 -14.30 -3.89 10.66
CA THR A 176 -14.15 -5.17 11.35
C THR A 176 -15.07 -6.24 10.79
N LEU A 177 -14.64 -7.48 10.90
CA LEU A 177 -15.52 -8.65 10.81
C LEU A 177 -16.53 -8.64 11.97
N PRO A 178 -17.63 -9.42 11.91
CA PRO A 178 -18.54 -9.62 13.04
C PRO A 178 -17.85 -10.12 14.31
N SER A 179 -16.70 -10.77 14.19
CA SER A 179 -15.85 -11.20 15.29
C SER A 179 -15.08 -10.08 15.99
N GLY A 180 -15.13 -8.85 15.50
CA GLY A 180 -14.36 -7.71 16.01
C GLY A 180 -12.93 -7.60 15.46
N VAL A 181 -12.45 -8.57 14.68
CA VAL A 181 -11.12 -8.53 14.07
C VAL A 181 -11.12 -7.57 12.88
N SER A 182 -10.08 -6.75 12.72
CA SER A 182 -10.01 -5.76 11.62
C SER A 182 -9.93 -6.43 10.26
N ILE A 183 -10.50 -5.78 9.24
CA ILE A 183 -10.44 -6.23 7.85
C ILE A 183 -8.98 -6.35 7.41
N GLU A 184 -8.15 -5.36 7.75
CA GLU A 184 -6.74 -5.38 7.40
C GLU A 184 -6.03 -6.63 7.95
N SER A 185 -6.19 -6.93 9.24
CA SER A 185 -5.57 -8.11 9.87
C SER A 185 -6.01 -9.43 9.22
N CYS A 186 -7.22 -9.48 8.67
CA CYS A 186 -7.76 -10.67 8.04
C CYS A 186 -7.38 -10.82 6.56
N LEU A 187 -6.94 -9.74 5.90
CA LEU A 187 -6.76 -9.70 4.45
C LEU A 187 -5.31 -9.43 4.03
N ALA A 188 -4.53 -8.71 4.84
CA ALA A 188 -3.15 -8.36 4.49
C ALA A 188 -2.28 -9.63 4.33
N PRO A 189 -1.55 -9.78 3.20
CA PRO A 189 -0.68 -10.93 2.97
C PRO A 189 0.26 -11.25 4.12
N LYS A 190 0.92 -10.22 4.68
CA LYS A 190 1.81 -10.41 5.85
C LYS A 190 1.06 -11.00 7.05
N CYS A 191 -0.10 -10.46 7.40
CA CYS A 191 -0.87 -10.93 8.54
C CYS A 191 -1.32 -12.39 8.37
N LEU A 192 -1.72 -12.78 7.17
CA LEU A 192 -2.11 -14.16 6.85
C LEU A 192 -0.94 -15.13 6.99
N ILE A 193 0.25 -14.74 6.50
CA ILE A 193 1.48 -15.54 6.60
C ILE A 193 1.89 -15.68 8.08
N ASP A 194 1.93 -14.57 8.81
CA ASP A 194 2.34 -14.55 10.21
C ASP A 194 1.41 -15.43 11.06
N GLU A 195 0.09 -15.33 10.87
CA GLU A 195 -0.88 -16.13 11.61
C GLU A 195 -0.77 -17.62 11.27
N TYR A 196 -0.56 -17.96 9.98
CA TYR A 196 -0.29 -19.34 9.61
C TYR A 196 0.96 -19.88 10.31
N ASN A 197 2.05 -19.13 10.29
CA ASN A 197 3.34 -19.50 10.85
C ASN A 197 3.27 -19.65 12.39
N THR A 198 2.46 -18.83 13.07
CA THR A 198 2.25 -18.94 14.52
C THR A 198 1.69 -20.30 14.92
N THR A 199 0.84 -20.89 14.08
CA THR A 199 0.20 -22.19 14.34
C THR A 199 0.94 -23.38 13.72
N ASN A 200 1.91 -23.12 12.80
CA ASN A 200 2.61 -24.15 12.04
C ASN A 200 4.13 -23.94 12.09
N LEU A 201 4.68 -23.88 13.31
CA LEU A 201 6.09 -23.56 13.58
C LEU A 201 7.10 -24.48 12.84
N ASN A 202 6.73 -25.74 12.63
CA ASN A 202 7.62 -26.72 11.97
C ASN A 202 7.68 -26.59 10.45
N ASN A 203 6.71 -25.92 9.84
CA ASN A 203 6.60 -25.75 8.39
C ASN A 203 6.17 -24.31 8.05
N PRO A 204 6.99 -23.30 8.35
CA PRO A 204 6.62 -21.92 8.08
C PRO A 204 6.60 -21.65 6.56
N ILE A 205 5.76 -20.75 6.15
CA ILE A 205 5.66 -20.24 4.77
C ILE A 205 6.17 -18.81 4.68
N ILE A 206 6.61 -18.39 3.51
CA ILE A 206 7.17 -17.04 3.26
C ILE A 206 6.33 -16.21 2.30
N SER A 207 5.28 -16.79 1.69
CA SER A 207 4.47 -16.10 0.70
C SER A 207 2.99 -16.47 0.77
N LEU A 208 2.13 -15.58 0.26
CA LEU A 208 0.69 -15.81 0.19
C LEU A 208 0.36 -16.91 -0.85
N GLU A 209 1.15 -17.03 -1.91
CA GLU A 209 1.05 -18.10 -2.90
C GLU A 209 1.21 -19.47 -2.26
N ALA A 210 2.17 -19.61 -1.33
CA ALA A 210 2.34 -20.85 -0.58
C ALA A 210 1.11 -21.17 0.28
N LEU A 211 0.50 -20.16 0.92
CA LEU A 211 -0.74 -20.32 1.67
C LEU A 211 -1.91 -20.76 0.78
N ILE A 212 -2.03 -20.16 -0.39
CA ILE A 212 -3.04 -20.50 -1.40
C ILE A 212 -2.87 -21.97 -1.83
N ASN A 213 -1.65 -22.38 -2.16
CA ASN A 213 -1.35 -23.76 -2.57
C ASN A 213 -1.69 -24.77 -1.45
N LEU A 214 -1.41 -24.43 -0.19
CA LEU A 214 -1.80 -25.26 0.95
C LEU A 214 -3.32 -25.38 1.06
N ALA A 215 -4.06 -24.29 0.87
CA ALA A 215 -5.52 -24.31 0.88
C ALA A 215 -6.11 -25.14 -0.27
N GLU A 216 -5.52 -25.09 -1.47
CA GLU A 216 -5.88 -25.94 -2.60
C GLU A 216 -5.68 -27.43 -2.29
N ASN A 217 -4.64 -27.75 -1.53
CA ASN A 217 -4.37 -29.10 -1.02
C ASN A 217 -5.16 -29.43 0.24
N LYS A 218 -6.21 -28.65 0.57
CA LYS A 218 -7.12 -28.87 1.68
C LYS A 218 -6.48 -28.86 3.07
N HIS A 219 -5.38 -28.10 3.23
CA HIS A 219 -4.78 -27.88 4.55
C HIS A 219 -5.75 -27.08 5.42
N PRO A 220 -6.21 -27.61 6.58
CA PRO A 220 -7.33 -27.01 7.30
C PRO A 220 -7.09 -25.56 7.76
N THR A 221 -5.90 -25.26 8.28
CA THR A 221 -5.54 -23.90 8.73
C THR A 221 -5.48 -22.94 7.54
N ALA A 222 -4.89 -23.34 6.42
CA ALA A 222 -4.77 -22.50 5.23
C ALA A 222 -6.17 -22.21 4.63
N ASP A 223 -7.03 -23.22 4.50
CA ASP A 223 -8.38 -23.02 3.97
C ASP A 223 -9.23 -22.10 4.87
N LYS A 224 -9.10 -22.23 6.21
CA LYS A 224 -9.75 -21.33 7.17
C LYS A 224 -9.28 -19.87 7.01
N LEU A 225 -7.98 -19.65 6.87
CA LEU A 225 -7.39 -18.32 6.67
C LEU A 225 -7.84 -17.70 5.35
N ILE A 226 -7.79 -18.42 4.25
CA ILE A 226 -8.27 -17.96 2.95
C ILE A 226 -9.76 -17.66 2.98
N THR A 227 -10.57 -18.50 3.60
CA THR A 227 -12.03 -18.28 3.72
C THR A 227 -12.33 -17.00 4.50
N ARG A 228 -11.61 -16.75 5.60
CA ARG A 228 -11.73 -15.52 6.38
C ARG A 228 -11.27 -14.27 5.58
N ALA A 229 -10.19 -14.40 4.83
CA ALA A 229 -9.71 -13.33 3.95
C ALA A 229 -10.73 -12.97 2.87
N VAL A 230 -11.41 -13.95 2.28
CA VAL A 230 -12.51 -13.75 1.32
C VAL A 230 -13.67 -12.99 1.96
N GLU A 231 -14.04 -13.33 3.18
CA GLU A 231 -15.10 -12.61 3.91
C GLU A 231 -14.70 -11.16 4.22
N ALA A 232 -13.45 -10.93 4.61
CA ALA A 232 -12.89 -9.59 4.81
C ALA A 232 -12.92 -8.77 3.51
N MET A 233 -12.50 -9.36 2.39
CA MET A 233 -12.57 -8.74 1.06
C MET A 233 -14.01 -8.39 0.69
N ARG A 234 -14.95 -9.30 0.92
CA ARG A 234 -16.38 -9.06 0.65
C ARG A 234 -16.94 -7.87 1.43
N ILE A 235 -16.61 -7.77 2.72
CA ILE A 235 -17.08 -6.65 3.57
C ILE A 235 -16.45 -5.34 3.10
N LEU A 236 -15.14 -5.33 2.81
CA LEU A 236 -14.45 -4.15 2.31
C LEU A 236 -15.09 -3.65 1.02
N ILE A 237 -15.24 -4.52 0.02
CA ILE A 237 -15.84 -4.16 -1.28
C ILE A 237 -17.28 -3.67 -1.10
N LYS A 238 -18.10 -4.35 -0.31
CA LYS A 238 -19.48 -3.90 -0.05
C LYS A 238 -19.53 -2.52 0.57
N ASN A 239 -18.63 -2.23 1.51
CA ASN A 239 -18.54 -0.91 2.13
C ASN A 239 -18.20 0.16 1.08
N ARG A 240 -17.22 -0.08 0.22
CA ARG A 240 -16.77 0.86 -0.82
C ARG A 240 -17.83 1.07 -1.90
N VAL A 241 -18.47 -0.01 -2.37
CA VAL A 241 -19.58 0.06 -3.34
C VAL A 241 -20.76 0.88 -2.78
N LYS A 242 -21.13 0.59 -1.51
CA LYS A 242 -22.19 1.36 -0.84
C LYS A 242 -21.83 2.85 -0.70
N TYR A 243 -20.56 3.14 -0.38
CA TYR A 243 -20.10 4.53 -0.27
C TYR A 243 -20.20 5.25 -1.61
N ILE A 244 -19.71 4.66 -2.72
CA ILE A 244 -19.82 5.23 -4.07
C ILE A 244 -21.29 5.53 -4.40
N TYR A 245 -22.16 4.53 -4.22
CA TYR A 245 -23.59 4.71 -4.53
C TYR A 245 -24.26 5.82 -3.70
N ASN A 246 -23.99 5.84 -2.41
CA ASN A 246 -24.56 6.86 -1.51
C ASN A 246 -24.07 8.28 -1.85
N LYS A 247 -22.84 8.41 -2.34
CA LYS A 247 -22.23 9.70 -2.65
C LYS A 247 -22.64 10.23 -4.03
N THR A 248 -22.79 9.34 -5.01
CA THR A 248 -22.93 9.71 -6.43
C THR A 248 -24.26 9.30 -7.05
N GLY A 249 -25.00 8.36 -6.45
CA GLY A 249 -26.13 7.68 -7.08
C GLY A 249 -25.74 6.71 -8.22
N GLN A 250 -24.42 6.50 -8.45
CA GLN A 250 -23.90 5.67 -9.52
C GLN A 250 -23.30 4.37 -8.99
N PHE A 251 -23.19 3.38 -9.87
CA PHE A 251 -22.61 2.09 -9.51
C PHE A 251 -21.09 2.08 -9.70
N CYS A 252 -20.40 1.27 -8.87
CA CYS A 252 -19.00 0.97 -9.06
C CYS A 252 -18.79 0.26 -10.40
N GLN A 253 -17.88 0.77 -11.22
CA GLN A 253 -17.63 0.27 -12.58
C GLN A 253 -16.52 -0.78 -12.62
N LYS A 254 -15.57 -0.75 -11.69
CA LYS A 254 -14.41 -1.65 -11.67
C LYS A 254 -13.78 -1.75 -10.30
N ILE A 255 -13.28 -2.94 -9.99
CA ILE A 255 -12.42 -3.20 -8.83
C ILE A 255 -11.04 -3.58 -9.37
N VAL A 256 -10.00 -2.90 -8.86
CA VAL A 256 -8.61 -3.23 -9.16
C VAL A 256 -7.97 -3.76 -7.90
N ILE A 257 -7.37 -4.94 -7.98
CA ILE A 257 -6.55 -5.50 -6.91
C ILE A 257 -5.09 -5.36 -7.34
N GLY A 258 -4.24 -4.85 -6.45
CA GLY A 258 -2.86 -4.52 -6.76
C GLY A 258 -1.85 -5.08 -5.76
N GLN A 259 -0.59 -4.73 -5.96
CA GLN A 259 0.56 -5.08 -5.12
C GLN A 259 0.76 -6.60 -4.97
N ARG A 260 1.32 -7.06 -3.82
CA ARG A 260 1.56 -8.49 -3.55
C ARG A 260 0.29 -9.32 -3.55
N LEU A 261 -0.85 -8.71 -3.18
CA LEU A 261 -2.14 -9.40 -3.21
C LEU A 261 -2.52 -9.78 -4.65
N ALA A 262 -2.35 -8.86 -5.62
CA ALA A 262 -2.61 -9.17 -7.03
C ALA A 262 -1.66 -10.25 -7.57
N VAL A 263 -0.38 -10.20 -7.21
CA VAL A 263 0.61 -11.21 -7.60
C VAL A 263 0.17 -12.59 -7.12
N ALA A 264 -0.20 -12.71 -5.85
CA ALA A 264 -0.66 -13.98 -5.29
C ALA A 264 -1.98 -14.48 -5.94
N LEU A 265 -2.93 -13.57 -6.18
CA LEU A 265 -4.19 -13.90 -6.83
C LEU A 265 -4.03 -14.24 -8.33
N SER A 266 -2.96 -13.78 -8.98
CA SER A 266 -2.66 -14.12 -10.37
C SER A 266 -1.97 -15.48 -10.53
N SER A 267 -1.52 -16.11 -9.45
CA SER A 267 -0.93 -17.45 -9.47
C SER A 267 -1.93 -18.46 -10.07
N GLY A 268 -1.40 -19.49 -10.74
CA GLY A 268 -2.25 -20.44 -11.44
C GLY A 268 -3.07 -19.83 -12.59
N GLY A 269 -2.62 -18.72 -13.17
CA GLY A 269 -3.35 -18.00 -14.22
C GLY A 269 -4.62 -17.31 -13.71
N GLY A 270 -4.65 -16.91 -12.44
CA GLY A 270 -5.79 -16.25 -11.79
C GLY A 270 -6.99 -17.17 -11.49
N LYS A 271 -6.76 -18.48 -11.49
CA LYS A 271 -7.80 -19.51 -11.23
C LYS A 271 -7.57 -20.26 -9.91
N ASN A 272 -6.80 -19.68 -8.99
CA ASN A 272 -6.57 -20.31 -7.70
C ASN A 272 -7.80 -20.26 -6.77
N ILE A 273 -7.77 -21.06 -5.70
CA ILE A 273 -8.89 -21.18 -4.77
C ILE A 273 -9.30 -19.86 -4.14
N PHE A 274 -8.35 -18.94 -3.88
CA PHE A 274 -8.65 -17.64 -3.28
C PHE A 274 -9.48 -16.80 -4.26
N MET A 275 -9.04 -16.67 -5.51
CA MET A 275 -9.75 -15.91 -6.53
C MET A 275 -11.12 -16.51 -6.84
N ASN A 276 -11.22 -17.84 -6.92
CA ASN A 276 -12.48 -18.54 -7.11
C ASN A 276 -13.48 -18.26 -5.97
N LYS A 277 -13.02 -18.28 -4.73
CA LYS A 277 -13.85 -17.91 -3.55
C LYS A 277 -14.26 -16.43 -3.60
N ILE A 278 -13.38 -15.51 -4.00
CA ILE A 278 -13.73 -14.09 -4.19
C ILE A 278 -14.87 -13.95 -5.21
N HIS A 279 -14.75 -14.56 -6.38
CA HIS A 279 -15.80 -14.53 -7.41
C HIS A 279 -17.12 -15.12 -6.92
N SER A 280 -17.09 -16.13 -6.07
CA SER A 280 -18.32 -16.77 -5.55
C SER A 280 -19.10 -15.90 -4.55
N VAL A 281 -18.46 -14.92 -3.91
CA VAL A 281 -19.09 -14.09 -2.85
C VAL A 281 -19.37 -12.65 -3.29
N LEU A 282 -18.78 -12.23 -4.41
CA LEU A 282 -19.07 -10.92 -5.01
C LEU A 282 -20.15 -11.04 -6.09
N SER A 283 -20.94 -9.98 -6.25
CA SER A 283 -21.87 -9.92 -7.39
C SER A 283 -21.07 -9.95 -8.70
N GLN A 284 -21.51 -10.74 -9.66
CA GLN A 284 -20.82 -10.94 -10.96
C GLN A 284 -20.80 -9.67 -11.83
N ASP A 285 -21.47 -8.59 -11.39
CA ASP A 285 -21.70 -7.40 -12.20
C ASP A 285 -20.52 -6.41 -12.20
N ILE A 286 -19.56 -6.54 -11.26
CA ILE A 286 -18.42 -5.62 -11.16
C ILE A 286 -17.16 -6.36 -11.59
N PRO A 287 -16.53 -5.99 -12.72
CA PRO A 287 -15.31 -6.62 -13.18
C PRO A 287 -14.15 -6.39 -12.20
N ILE A 288 -13.42 -7.46 -11.90
CA ILE A 288 -12.20 -7.44 -11.09
C ILE A 288 -10.99 -7.53 -12.02
N PHE A 289 -10.05 -6.62 -11.85
CA PHE A 289 -8.78 -6.59 -12.57
C PHE A 289 -7.62 -6.77 -11.58
N LEU A 290 -6.65 -7.60 -11.94
CA LEU A 290 -5.42 -7.80 -11.17
C LEU A 290 -4.31 -6.94 -11.77
N SER A 291 -3.89 -5.89 -11.07
CA SER A 291 -2.76 -5.04 -11.46
C SER A 291 -1.48 -5.57 -10.83
N THR A 292 -0.59 -6.08 -11.67
CA THR A 292 0.72 -6.60 -11.24
C THR A 292 1.85 -5.61 -11.50
N ASP A 293 1.57 -4.40 -11.97
CA ASP A 293 2.58 -3.36 -12.18
C ASP A 293 3.09 -2.84 -10.82
N ARG A 294 4.35 -3.12 -10.53
CA ARG A 294 5.02 -2.70 -9.29
C ARG A 294 5.36 -1.22 -9.25
N ARG A 295 5.30 -0.53 -10.39
CA ARG A 295 5.65 0.89 -10.51
C ARG A 295 4.52 1.83 -10.14
N THR A 296 3.30 1.32 -9.97
CA THR A 296 2.07 2.11 -9.81
C THR A 296 2.19 3.19 -8.73
N ALA A 297 2.78 2.86 -7.57
CA ALA A 297 2.99 3.84 -6.49
C ALA A 297 3.99 4.94 -6.88
N ALA A 298 5.10 4.58 -7.52
CA ALA A 298 6.10 5.54 -7.96
C ALA A 298 5.54 6.48 -9.04
N LEU A 299 4.79 5.94 -9.99
CA LEU A 299 4.12 6.71 -11.04
C LEU A 299 3.09 7.69 -10.45
N GLY A 300 2.29 7.25 -9.47
CA GLY A 300 1.35 8.12 -8.78
C GLY A 300 2.03 9.21 -7.96
N ALA A 301 3.16 8.92 -7.31
CA ALA A 301 3.96 9.91 -6.60
C ALA A 301 4.55 10.95 -7.56
N ALA A 302 5.08 10.50 -8.69
CA ALA A 302 5.60 11.40 -9.74
C ALA A 302 4.48 12.29 -10.30
N TRP A 303 3.30 11.72 -10.55
CA TRP A 303 2.13 12.50 -10.96
C TRP A 303 1.77 13.60 -9.96
N LYS A 304 1.68 13.28 -8.66
CA LYS A 304 1.39 14.27 -7.61
C LYS A 304 2.41 15.40 -7.60
N ALA A 305 3.70 15.08 -7.68
CA ALA A 305 4.76 16.08 -7.70
C ALA A 305 4.73 17.00 -8.94
N ALA A 306 4.25 16.50 -10.07
CA ALA A 306 4.14 17.31 -11.28
C ALA A 306 2.90 18.22 -11.29
N CYS A 307 1.90 17.94 -10.46
CA CYS A 307 0.66 18.72 -10.36
C CYS A 307 0.64 19.65 -9.15
N SER A 308 1.66 19.57 -8.26
CA SER A 308 1.88 20.47 -7.12
C SER A 308 2.63 21.70 -7.55
#